data_7b1c148582000394b5dbc07665e2faa4
#
_entry.id   7b1c148582000394b5dbc07665e2faa4
#
_cell.length_a   1.000
_cell.length_b   1.000
_cell.length_c   1.000
_cell.angle_alpha   90.00
_cell.angle_beta   90.00
_cell.angle_gamma   90.00
#
_symmetry.space_group_name_H-M   'P 1'
#
loop_
_entity.id
_entity.type
_entity.pdbx_description
1 polymer ?
#
loop_
_entity_poly.entity_id
_entity_poly.type
_entity_poly.pdbx_seq_one_letter_code
_entity_poly.pdbx_strand_id
1 'polypeptide(L)'
;MKENNQKDLGPENLDWPNLGYYRDQNKILGKSEQNKNQIVFMGDSITEGWSNFYPEFFKKNNFLNRGISGQTTPQMLIRFKPDVVDLFPVAVVILGGTNDIAGNTGPSTVKMITDNIFSMAEIGLKNKISVFLSSVLPVHK
;
A
#
# COMPACT_ATOMS: atom_id res chain seq x y z
N MET A 1 -18.01 18.18 -24.10
CA MET A 1 -18.35 17.15 -23.10
C MET A 1 -17.64 17.53 -21.82
N LYS A 2 -18.40 17.87 -20.79
CA LYS A 2 -17.84 18.27 -19.49
C LYS A 2 -17.27 17.03 -18.83
N GLU A 3 -15.99 17.04 -18.51
CA GLU A 3 -15.35 16.06 -17.66
C GLU A 3 -16.14 15.98 -16.36
N ASN A 4 -16.71 14.82 -16.09
CA ASN A 4 -17.29 14.52 -14.77
C ASN A 4 -16.13 14.53 -13.79
N ASN A 5 -15.94 15.65 -13.13
CA ASN A 5 -15.17 15.74 -11.92
C ASN A 5 -15.77 14.75 -10.92
N GLN A 6 -15.02 13.71 -10.63
CA GLN A 6 -15.23 12.77 -9.55
C GLN A 6 -15.13 13.48 -8.19
N LYS A 7 -16.06 14.40 -7.94
CA LYS A 7 -16.23 15.10 -6.66
C LYS A 7 -17.20 14.38 -5.71
N ASP A 8 -17.61 13.17 -6.05
CA ASP A 8 -18.63 12.40 -5.32
C ASP A 8 -18.13 11.16 -4.58
N LEU A 9 -16.90 11.20 -4.12
CA LEU A 9 -16.57 10.38 -2.95
C LEU A 9 -16.85 11.24 -1.73
N GLY A 10 -18.07 11.32 -1.26
CA GLY A 10 -18.55 11.96 -0.03
C GLY A 10 -17.63 12.92 0.75
N PRO A 11 -17.96 13.40 1.90
CA PRO A 11 -17.04 14.22 2.69
C PRO A 11 -15.71 13.48 2.90
N GLU A 12 -14.59 14.19 2.86
CA GLU A 12 -13.21 13.66 2.95
C GLU A 12 -12.98 12.63 4.07
N ASN A 13 -13.82 12.65 5.08
CA ASN A 13 -13.84 11.69 6.20
C ASN A 13 -14.34 10.28 5.83
N LEU A 14 -14.79 10.04 4.59
CA LEU A 14 -15.30 8.74 4.14
C LEU A 14 -14.30 7.96 3.27
N ASP A 15 -13.16 8.54 2.89
CA ASP A 15 -12.07 7.78 2.26
C ASP A 15 -11.24 7.06 3.33
N TRP A 16 -11.90 6.18 4.07
CA TRP A 16 -11.29 5.43 5.16
C TRP A 16 -9.98 4.70 4.79
N PRO A 17 -9.84 4.09 3.58
CA PRO A 17 -8.61 3.45 3.17
C PRO A 17 -7.59 4.41 2.54
N ASN A 18 -7.85 5.71 2.44
CA ASN A 18 -7.02 6.70 1.78
C ASN A 18 -6.73 6.38 0.30
N LEU A 19 -7.73 5.98 -0.46
CA LEU A 19 -7.62 5.72 -1.91
C LEU A 19 -7.19 6.96 -2.70
N GLY A 20 -7.47 8.14 -2.16
CA GLY A 20 -7.06 9.43 -2.74
C GLY A 20 -5.57 9.72 -2.63
N TYR A 21 -4.86 9.13 -1.65
CA TYR A 21 -3.51 9.54 -1.26
C TYR A 21 -2.49 9.43 -2.42
N TYR A 22 -2.45 8.30 -3.11
CA TYR A 22 -1.53 8.07 -4.23
C TYR A 22 -2.18 8.18 -5.60
N ARG A 23 -3.46 8.56 -5.68
CA ARG A 23 -4.25 8.53 -6.92
C ARG A 23 -3.60 9.24 -8.09
N ASP A 24 -3.12 10.46 -7.89
CA ASP A 24 -2.54 11.26 -8.99
C ASP A 24 -1.17 10.73 -9.40
N GLN A 25 -0.36 10.26 -8.46
CA GLN A 25 0.90 9.58 -8.77
C GLN A 25 0.64 8.29 -9.55
N ASN A 26 -0.35 7.50 -9.16
CA ASN A 26 -0.71 6.26 -9.83
C ASN A 26 -1.18 6.50 -11.27
N LYS A 27 -1.93 7.59 -11.53
CA LYS A 27 -2.34 7.96 -12.89
C LYS A 27 -1.15 8.27 -13.81
N ILE A 28 -0.12 8.91 -13.28
CA ILE A 28 1.10 9.24 -14.02
C ILE A 28 1.90 7.96 -14.29
N LEU A 29 2.09 7.13 -13.27
CA LEU A 29 2.87 5.89 -13.36
C LEU A 29 2.22 4.85 -14.28
N GLY A 30 0.91 4.65 -14.19
CA GLY A 30 0.19 3.68 -15.02
C GLY A 30 0.25 3.95 -16.53
N LYS A 31 0.69 5.14 -16.96
CA LYS A 31 0.87 5.52 -18.34
C LYS A 31 2.31 5.37 -18.85
N SER A 32 3.26 5.04 -18.00
CA SER A 32 4.68 5.02 -18.34
C SER A 32 5.18 3.60 -18.60
N GLU A 33 5.74 3.36 -19.78
CA GLU A 33 6.48 2.13 -20.09
C GLU A 33 7.78 1.97 -19.27
N GLN A 34 8.19 3.02 -18.55
CA GLN A 34 9.42 3.05 -17.75
C GLN A 34 9.31 2.25 -16.45
N ASN A 35 8.13 1.75 -16.11
CA ASN A 35 7.88 0.99 -14.87
C ASN A 35 8.28 -0.50 -14.96
N LYS A 36 8.91 -0.92 -16.06
CA LYS A 36 9.46 -2.27 -16.17
C LYS A 36 10.49 -2.50 -15.06
N ASN A 37 10.29 -3.57 -14.28
CA ASN A 37 11.12 -3.98 -13.14
C ASN A 37 10.95 -3.13 -11.86
N GLN A 38 9.84 -2.40 -11.71
CA GLN A 38 9.56 -1.67 -10.48
C GLN A 38 9.18 -2.62 -9.34
N ILE A 39 9.67 -2.34 -8.13
CA ILE A 39 9.27 -3.01 -6.90
C ILE A 39 8.48 -2.03 -6.04
N VAL A 40 7.29 -2.44 -5.60
CA VAL A 40 6.44 -1.65 -4.73
C VAL A 40 6.65 -2.05 -3.27
N PHE A 41 6.80 -1.06 -2.39
CA PHE A 41 6.81 -1.23 -0.94
C PHE A 41 5.47 -0.78 -0.38
N MET A 42 4.62 -1.74 -0.03
CA MET A 42 3.29 -1.54 0.52
C MET A 42 3.34 -1.61 2.05
N GLY A 43 2.84 -0.57 2.73
CA GLY A 43 2.93 -0.55 4.19
C GLY A 43 2.26 0.62 4.87
N ASP A 44 2.65 0.83 6.11
CA ASP A 44 2.20 1.89 7.01
C ASP A 44 3.25 3.02 7.16
N SER A 45 3.28 3.68 8.33
CA SER A 45 4.23 4.75 8.64
C SER A 45 5.69 4.32 8.56
N ILE A 46 6.00 3.06 8.83
CA ILE A 46 7.37 2.55 8.75
C ILE A 46 7.85 2.59 7.30
N THR A 47 7.00 2.12 6.39
CA THR A 47 7.28 2.16 4.95
C THR A 47 7.29 3.59 4.42
N GLU A 48 6.29 4.41 4.78
CA GLU A 48 6.21 5.82 4.36
C GLU A 48 7.44 6.61 4.80
N GLY A 49 7.80 6.51 6.08
CA GLY A 49 8.96 7.19 6.65
C GLY A 49 10.28 6.78 6.04
N TRP A 50 10.41 5.57 5.56
CA TRP A 50 11.62 5.08 4.94
C TRP A 50 12.04 5.94 3.73
N SER A 51 11.11 6.35 2.88
CA SER A 51 11.43 7.26 1.78
C SER A 51 11.79 8.68 2.22
N ASN A 52 11.35 9.10 3.41
CA ASN A 52 11.70 10.40 3.97
C ASN A 52 13.14 10.40 4.53
N PHE A 53 13.53 9.31 5.19
CA PHE A 53 14.87 9.18 5.77
C PHE A 53 15.93 8.71 4.77
N TYR A 54 15.54 7.95 3.74
CA TYR A 54 16.44 7.34 2.76
C TYR A 54 15.90 7.44 1.33
N PRO A 55 15.65 8.66 0.81
CA PRO A 55 15.05 8.85 -0.52
C PRO A 55 15.88 8.25 -1.65
N GLU A 56 17.20 8.26 -1.51
CA GLU A 56 18.11 7.70 -2.53
C GLU A 56 17.98 6.17 -2.70
N PHE A 57 17.59 5.46 -1.65
CA PHE A 57 17.31 4.03 -1.72
C PHE A 57 16.19 3.71 -2.72
N PHE A 58 15.12 4.49 -2.68
CA PHE A 58 13.99 4.32 -3.60
C PHE A 58 14.34 4.77 -5.02
N LYS A 59 14.99 5.92 -5.18
CA LYS A 59 15.33 6.47 -6.50
C LYS A 59 16.31 5.61 -7.28
N LYS A 60 17.40 5.16 -6.63
CA LYS A 60 18.47 4.40 -7.30
C LYS A 60 18.03 3.02 -7.74
N ASN A 61 17.08 2.41 -7.02
CA ASN A 61 16.67 1.03 -7.24
C ASN A 61 15.35 0.91 -8.01
N ASN A 62 14.79 2.02 -8.48
CA ASN A 62 13.46 2.03 -9.11
C ASN A 62 12.38 1.43 -8.20
N PHE A 63 12.44 1.75 -6.90
CA PHE A 63 11.48 1.31 -5.92
C PHE A 63 10.38 2.35 -5.73
N LEU A 64 9.17 1.90 -5.50
CA LEU A 64 8.01 2.74 -5.30
C LEU A 64 7.47 2.58 -3.88
N ASN A 65 7.45 3.67 -3.13
CA ASN A 65 6.86 3.68 -1.79
C ASN A 65 5.34 3.84 -1.88
N ARG A 66 4.62 2.95 -1.18
CA ARG A 66 3.17 2.96 -0.99
C ARG A 66 2.81 2.77 0.48
N GLY A 67 3.63 3.34 1.37
CA GLY A 67 3.34 3.47 2.79
C GLY A 67 2.39 4.61 3.07
N ILE A 68 1.49 4.44 4.03
CA ILE A 68 0.63 5.51 4.56
C ILE A 68 0.58 5.38 6.09
N SER A 69 0.93 6.45 6.78
CA SER A 69 0.98 6.47 8.24
C SER A 69 -0.34 6.08 8.89
N GLY A 70 -0.25 5.29 9.95
CA GLY A 70 -1.40 4.88 10.77
C GLY A 70 -2.27 3.78 10.17
N GLN A 71 -2.00 3.33 8.95
CA GLN A 71 -2.84 2.33 8.28
C GLN A 71 -2.75 0.95 8.90
N THR A 72 -3.90 0.30 8.92
CA THR A 72 -4.09 -1.10 9.30
C THR A 72 -4.19 -1.99 8.07
N THR A 73 -4.05 -3.29 8.26
CA THR A 73 -4.06 -4.27 7.17
C THR A 73 -5.36 -4.27 6.34
N PRO A 74 -6.57 -4.06 6.89
CA PRO A 74 -7.78 -3.96 6.05
C PRO A 74 -7.77 -2.73 5.15
N GLN A 75 -7.23 -1.59 5.60
CA GLN A 75 -7.07 -0.40 4.77
C GLN A 75 -6.07 -0.66 3.62
N MET A 76 -4.94 -1.30 3.94
CA MET A 76 -3.95 -1.71 2.95
C MET A 76 -4.54 -2.66 1.91
N LEU A 77 -5.36 -3.64 2.34
CA LEU A 77 -6.01 -4.59 1.43
C LEU A 77 -6.93 -3.88 0.43
N ILE A 78 -7.74 -2.92 0.87
CA ILE A 78 -8.67 -2.21 -0.02
C ILE A 78 -7.91 -1.42 -1.10
N ARG A 79 -6.79 -0.76 -0.74
CA ARG A 79 -5.99 0.02 -1.69
C ARG A 79 -4.93 -0.80 -2.44
N PHE A 80 -4.81 -2.10 -2.18
CA PHE A 80 -3.78 -2.94 -2.78
C PHE A 80 -3.89 -2.99 -4.31
N LYS A 81 -5.11 -3.03 -4.84
CA LYS A 81 -5.30 -3.03 -6.29
C LYS A 81 -4.81 -1.74 -6.95
N PRO A 82 -5.30 -0.53 -6.61
CA PRO A 82 -4.86 0.71 -7.27
C PRO A 82 -3.41 1.08 -6.98
N ASP A 83 -2.88 0.74 -5.80
CA ASP A 83 -1.55 1.17 -5.36
C ASP A 83 -0.45 0.16 -5.68
N VAL A 84 -0.81 -1.08 -6.04
CA VAL A 84 0.15 -2.14 -6.38
C VAL A 84 -0.18 -2.78 -7.72
N VAL A 85 -1.33 -3.47 -7.83
CA VAL A 85 -1.64 -4.31 -8.99
C VAL A 85 -1.72 -3.51 -10.28
N ASP A 86 -2.40 -2.38 -10.25
CA ASP A 86 -2.64 -1.53 -11.43
C ASP A 86 -1.38 -0.76 -11.88
N LEU A 87 -0.28 -0.88 -11.13
CA LEU A 87 1.04 -0.33 -11.49
C LEU A 87 1.94 -1.36 -12.17
N PHE A 88 1.50 -2.61 -12.27
CA PHE A 88 2.20 -3.70 -12.93
C PHE A 88 3.65 -3.91 -12.47
N PRO A 89 3.95 -3.94 -11.16
CA PRO A 89 5.30 -4.14 -10.67
C PRO A 89 5.74 -5.60 -10.88
N VAL A 90 7.05 -5.84 -10.86
CA VAL A 90 7.59 -7.21 -10.85
C VAL A 90 7.52 -7.86 -9.48
N ALA A 91 7.53 -7.05 -8.43
CA ALA A 91 7.44 -7.52 -7.06
C ALA A 91 6.79 -6.51 -6.13
N VAL A 92 6.27 -7.00 -5.01
CA VAL A 92 5.78 -6.20 -3.90
C VAL A 92 6.36 -6.71 -2.59
N VAL A 93 6.81 -5.78 -1.74
CA VAL A 93 7.18 -6.03 -0.35
C VAL A 93 6.04 -5.52 0.53
N ILE A 94 5.48 -6.37 1.39
CA ILE A 94 4.34 -6.03 2.26
C ILE A 94 4.81 -6.02 3.71
N LEU A 95 4.66 -4.89 4.38
CA LEU A 95 4.91 -4.71 5.82
C LEU A 95 3.70 -4.01 6.45
N GLY A 96 3.00 -4.70 7.34
CA GLY A 96 1.83 -4.15 8.04
C GLY A 96 1.40 -5.01 9.19
N GLY A 97 0.54 -4.48 10.06
CA GLY A 97 -0.01 -5.18 11.22
C GLY A 97 0.29 -4.50 12.56
N THR A 98 1.28 -3.63 12.64
CA THR A 98 1.61 -2.89 13.88
C THR A 98 0.43 -2.01 14.34
N ASN A 99 -0.20 -1.30 13.41
CA ASN A 99 -1.34 -0.44 13.72
C ASN A 99 -2.62 -1.23 14.03
N ASP A 100 -2.76 -2.44 13.50
CA ASP A 100 -3.82 -3.37 13.88
C ASP A 100 -3.67 -3.79 15.35
N ILE A 101 -2.44 -4.14 15.74
CA ILE A 101 -2.11 -4.47 17.14
C ILE A 101 -2.37 -3.29 18.07
N ALA A 102 -2.08 -2.06 17.60
CA ALA A 102 -2.35 -0.84 18.34
C ALA A 102 -3.85 -0.47 18.40
N GLY A 103 -4.70 -1.12 17.60
CA GLY A 103 -6.15 -0.89 17.59
C GLY A 103 -6.60 0.35 16.84
N ASN A 104 -5.81 0.85 15.87
CA ASN A 104 -6.09 2.09 15.15
C ASN A 104 -7.46 2.09 14.43
N THR A 105 -7.94 0.94 14.00
CA THR A 105 -9.27 0.79 13.37
C THR A 105 -10.19 -0.14 14.17
N GLY A 106 -9.92 -0.28 15.45
CA GLY A 106 -10.66 -1.14 16.35
C GLY A 106 -9.92 -2.44 16.70
N PRO A 107 -10.53 -3.33 17.53
CA PRO A 107 -9.91 -4.57 17.95
C PRO A 107 -9.60 -5.49 16.77
N SER A 108 -8.38 -6.03 16.76
CA SER A 108 -7.94 -6.99 15.74
C SER A 108 -7.36 -8.25 16.38
N THR A 109 -7.61 -9.39 15.78
CA THR A 109 -6.98 -10.66 16.14
C THR A 109 -5.81 -10.95 15.21
N VAL A 110 -4.87 -11.79 15.64
CA VAL A 110 -3.78 -12.27 14.79
C VAL A 110 -4.33 -12.88 13.50
N LYS A 111 -5.42 -13.64 13.59
CA LYS A 111 -6.07 -14.22 12.42
C LYS A 111 -6.57 -13.17 11.44
N MET A 112 -7.22 -12.11 11.88
CA MET A 112 -7.68 -11.03 11.01
C MET A 112 -6.52 -10.35 10.29
N ILE A 113 -5.43 -10.08 10.99
CA ILE A 113 -4.23 -9.46 10.43
C ILE A 113 -3.62 -10.36 9.36
N THR A 114 -3.42 -11.64 9.68
CA THR A 114 -2.82 -12.60 8.76
C THR A 114 -3.71 -12.87 7.55
N ASP A 115 -5.03 -12.95 7.72
CA ASP A 115 -5.97 -13.11 6.62
C ASP A 115 -5.87 -11.95 5.61
N ASN A 116 -5.78 -10.72 6.10
CA ASN A 116 -5.61 -9.54 5.22
C ASN A 116 -4.27 -9.56 4.48
N ILE A 117 -3.17 -9.92 5.18
CA ILE A 117 -1.84 -10.00 4.57
C ILE A 117 -1.80 -11.11 3.50
N PHE A 118 -2.34 -12.29 3.81
CA PHE A 118 -2.39 -13.39 2.85
C PHE A 118 -3.32 -13.09 1.67
N SER A 119 -4.44 -12.38 1.89
CA SER A 119 -5.28 -11.93 0.79
C SER A 119 -4.52 -11.01 -0.17
N MET A 120 -3.73 -10.06 0.35
CA MET A 120 -2.87 -9.22 -0.50
C MET A 120 -1.83 -10.06 -1.24
N ALA A 121 -1.23 -11.06 -0.58
CA ALA A 121 -0.26 -11.95 -1.20
C ALA A 121 -0.88 -12.78 -2.34
N GLU A 122 -2.06 -13.35 -2.12
CA GLU A 122 -2.80 -14.11 -3.12
C GLU A 122 -3.18 -13.25 -4.33
N ILE A 123 -3.64 -12.01 -4.10
CA ILE A 123 -3.93 -11.05 -5.16
C ILE A 123 -2.67 -10.75 -5.97
N GLY A 124 -1.54 -10.51 -5.31
CA GLY A 124 -0.26 -10.25 -5.96
C GLY A 124 0.17 -11.42 -6.83
N LEU A 125 0.21 -12.62 -6.27
CA LEU A 125 0.59 -13.85 -6.98
C LEU A 125 -0.33 -14.15 -8.17
N LYS A 126 -1.65 -13.95 -8.02
CA LYS A 126 -2.61 -14.13 -9.12
C LYS A 126 -2.35 -13.18 -10.28
N ASN A 127 -1.80 -12.00 -10.00
CA ASN A 127 -1.41 -11.01 -10.99
C ASN A 127 0.06 -11.14 -11.44
N LYS A 128 0.72 -12.25 -11.15
CA LYS A 128 2.12 -12.56 -11.53
C LYS A 128 3.15 -11.59 -10.92
N ILE A 129 2.82 -11.04 -9.76
CA ILE A 129 3.71 -10.19 -8.97
C ILE A 129 4.39 -11.07 -7.94
N SER A 130 5.73 -11.04 -7.86
CA SER A 130 6.46 -11.72 -6.79
C SER A 130 6.16 -11.03 -5.45
N VAL A 131 5.83 -11.80 -4.41
CA VAL A 131 5.42 -11.26 -3.11
C VAL A 131 6.44 -11.59 -2.05
N PHE A 132 6.87 -10.56 -1.32
CA PHE A 132 7.74 -10.66 -0.15
C PHE A 132 6.98 -10.14 1.08
N LEU A 133 6.85 -10.98 2.10
CA LEU A 133 6.23 -10.61 3.37
C LEU A 133 7.32 -10.29 4.39
N SER A 134 7.24 -9.10 4.98
CA SER A 134 8.12 -8.69 6.06
C SER A 134 7.49 -9.03 7.42
N SER A 135 8.31 -9.51 8.35
CA SER A 135 7.87 -9.73 9.73
C SER A 135 7.55 -8.40 10.41
N VAL A 136 6.47 -8.38 11.17
CA VAL A 136 6.15 -7.27 12.09
C VAL A 136 7.21 -7.24 13.19
N LEU A 137 7.75 -6.05 13.47
CA LEU A 137 8.70 -5.90 14.58
C LEU A 137 8.00 -6.12 15.93
N PRO A 138 8.71 -6.66 16.93
CA PRO A 138 8.16 -6.80 18.27
C PRO A 138 7.72 -5.43 18.80
N VAL A 139 6.49 -5.37 19.32
CA VAL A 139 5.98 -4.17 20.00
C VAL A 139 6.08 -4.37 21.50
N HIS A 140 6.62 -3.38 22.20
CA HIS A 140 6.60 -3.33 23.67
C HIS A 140 5.26 -2.77 24.14
N LYS A 141 4.68 -3.43 25.15
CA LYS A 141 3.53 -2.89 25.89
C LYS A 141 4.01 -1.83 26.88
#